data_72235d06c9f0667d28a1784a5208e524
#
_entry.id   72235d06c9f0667d28a1784a5208e524
#
_cell.length_a   1.000
_cell.length_b   1.000
_cell.length_c   1.000
_cell.angle_alpha   90.00
_cell.angle_beta   90.00
_cell.angle_gamma   90.00
#
_symmetry.space_group_name_H-M   'P 1'
#
loop_
_entity.id
_entity.type
_entity.pdbx_description
1 polymer ?
#
loop_
_entity_poly.entity_id
_entity_poly.type
_entity_poly.pdbx_seq_one_letter_code
_entity_poly.pdbx_strand_id
1 'polypeptide(L)'
;AKDMKHHLDFLLQKPGSCEHSSSHSKKEKMAPPQRVSHKEVQKWADCLENLIHHNSGLAAFQAFLKSEYSEENIEFWVSCKEYKKTKSPANLSPKARKIYNEFISVQATREVNLDSCTWEVTSHNVLKPTLSCFDEAQKKIFILMEKDSYRCFLKSRFYLDLVSPPATTCGTQNHKRATSPALACFSPLVSQYA
;
A
#
# COMPACT_ATOMS: atom_id res chain seq x y z
N ALA A 1 20.49 41.79 -39.72
CA ALA A 1 19.63 42.78 -39.10
C ALA A 1 18.26 42.82 -39.79
N LYS A 2 17.49 41.81 -39.64
CA LYS A 2 16.04 41.72 -39.91
C LYS A 2 15.59 40.40 -39.24
N ASP A 3 14.52 40.51 -38.48
CA ASP A 3 13.80 39.41 -37.80
C ASP A 3 13.97 39.37 -36.26
N MET A 4 13.61 40.49 -35.63
CA MET A 4 13.30 40.51 -34.20
C MET A 4 12.12 41.47 -33.95
N LYS A 5 10.96 41.24 -34.56
CA LYS A 5 9.76 42.07 -34.36
C LYS A 5 8.42 41.32 -34.27
N HIS A 6 8.40 40.03 -34.11
CA HIS A 6 7.14 39.28 -34.04
C HIS A 6 6.88 38.51 -32.74
N HIS A 7 7.48 38.93 -31.62
CA HIS A 7 7.27 38.21 -30.35
C HIS A 7 6.72 39.03 -29.19
N LEU A 8 6.04 40.17 -29.48
CA LEU A 8 5.50 41.06 -28.43
C LEU A 8 4.00 41.37 -28.53
N ASP A 9 3.26 40.77 -29.48
CA ASP A 9 1.82 41.06 -29.65
C ASP A 9 0.88 40.05 -28.96
N PHE A 10 1.41 39.13 -28.12
CA PHE A 10 0.58 38.13 -27.43
C PHE A 10 0.20 38.50 -25.98
N LEU A 11 0.54 39.68 -25.50
CA LEU A 11 0.32 40.06 -24.09
C LEU A 11 -0.75 41.12 -23.84
N LEU A 12 -1.56 41.50 -24.86
CA LEU A 12 -2.61 42.51 -24.70
C LEU A 12 -3.94 42.07 -25.29
N GLN A 13 -4.52 40.95 -24.76
CA GLN A 13 -5.96 40.70 -24.95
C GLN A 13 -6.68 40.74 -23.61
N LYS A 14 -7.60 41.71 -23.51
CA LYS A 14 -8.52 41.96 -22.40
C LYS A 14 -9.38 40.74 -22.08
N PRO A 15 -9.79 40.53 -20.81
CA PRO A 15 -10.68 39.47 -20.41
C PRO A 15 -12.11 39.75 -20.85
N GLY A 16 -12.64 38.88 -21.71
CA GLY A 16 -14.06 38.82 -22.05
C GLY A 16 -14.82 38.02 -20.97
N SER A 17 -16.05 38.46 -20.75
CA SER A 17 -17.05 38.08 -19.77
C SER A 17 -17.17 36.58 -19.49
N CYS A 18 -17.19 36.24 -18.21
CA CYS A 18 -17.56 34.92 -17.69
C CYS A 18 -19.07 34.71 -17.83
N GLU A 19 -19.48 33.77 -18.69
CA GLU A 19 -20.79 33.14 -18.57
C GLU A 19 -20.71 31.97 -17.60
N HIS A 20 -21.52 32.05 -16.53
CA HIS A 20 -21.72 31.00 -15.55
C HIS A 20 -22.41 29.79 -16.19
N SER A 21 -21.64 28.77 -16.53
CA SER A 21 -22.17 27.40 -16.71
C SER A 21 -22.09 26.69 -15.37
N SER A 22 -23.24 26.58 -14.74
CA SER A 22 -23.46 25.83 -13.51
C SER A 22 -23.36 24.33 -13.83
N SER A 23 -22.17 23.74 -13.75
CA SER A 23 -22.02 22.30 -13.75
C SER A 23 -22.29 21.79 -12.34
N HIS A 24 -23.46 21.17 -12.16
CA HIS A 24 -23.81 20.39 -10.97
C HIS A 24 -22.83 19.21 -10.84
N SER A 25 -21.76 19.42 -10.09
CA SER A 25 -20.98 18.32 -9.55
C SER A 25 -21.87 17.52 -8.59
N LYS A 26 -22.35 16.36 -9.04
CA LYS A 26 -22.89 15.33 -8.15
C LYS A 26 -21.80 15.00 -7.12
N LYS A 27 -21.90 15.57 -5.92
CA LYS A 27 -21.23 15.04 -4.74
C LYS A 27 -21.75 13.63 -4.57
N GLU A 28 -20.96 12.63 -4.95
CA GLU A 28 -21.15 11.27 -4.47
C GLU A 28 -21.06 11.33 -2.94
N LYS A 29 -22.20 11.12 -2.30
CA LYS A 29 -22.26 10.87 -0.87
C LYS A 29 -21.47 9.60 -0.62
N MET A 30 -20.23 9.73 -0.17
CA MET A 30 -19.51 8.61 0.44
C MET A 30 -20.40 8.07 1.56
N ALA A 31 -20.79 6.80 1.40
CA ALA A 31 -21.49 6.07 2.45
C ALA A 31 -20.63 6.16 3.74
N PRO A 32 -21.23 6.31 4.92
CA PRO A 32 -20.48 6.35 6.16
C PRO A 32 -19.66 5.06 6.28
N PRO A 33 -18.41 5.12 6.81
CA PRO A 33 -17.57 3.94 6.91
C PRO A 33 -18.35 2.88 7.71
N GLN A 34 -18.63 1.76 7.06
CA GLN A 34 -19.32 0.64 7.68
C GLN A 34 -18.48 0.20 8.89
N ARG A 35 -19.03 0.36 10.10
CA ARG A 35 -18.39 -0.12 11.31
C ARG A 35 -18.24 -1.64 11.20
N VAL A 36 -17.01 -2.11 11.14
CA VAL A 36 -16.71 -3.54 11.12
C VAL A 36 -17.22 -4.16 12.42
N SER A 37 -17.89 -5.30 12.34
CA SER A 37 -18.39 -5.96 13.54
C SER A 37 -17.21 -6.50 14.38
N HIS A 38 -17.36 -6.48 15.70
CA HIS A 38 -16.36 -7.01 16.62
C HIS A 38 -15.98 -8.47 16.29
N LYS A 39 -16.96 -9.28 15.86
CA LYS A 39 -16.72 -10.68 15.43
C LYS A 39 -15.83 -10.77 14.19
N GLU A 40 -15.94 -9.84 13.27
CA GLU A 40 -15.08 -9.78 12.08
C GLU A 40 -13.65 -9.39 12.44
N VAL A 41 -13.50 -8.40 13.33
CA VAL A 41 -12.17 -7.99 13.81
C VAL A 41 -11.48 -9.14 14.54
N GLN A 42 -12.22 -9.93 15.32
CA GLN A 42 -11.68 -11.13 15.98
C GLN A 42 -11.16 -12.18 14.97
N LYS A 43 -11.85 -12.39 13.85
CA LYS A 43 -11.40 -13.32 12.80
C LYS A 43 -10.07 -12.90 12.15
N TRP A 44 -9.71 -11.63 12.21
CA TRP A 44 -8.43 -11.16 11.70
C TRP A 44 -7.24 -11.65 12.53
N ALA A 45 -7.47 -12.11 13.76
CA ALA A 45 -6.44 -12.73 14.59
C ALA A 45 -6.22 -14.22 14.30
N ASP A 46 -7.11 -14.86 13.53
CA ASP A 46 -6.98 -16.27 13.20
C ASP A 46 -5.87 -16.52 12.18
N CYS A 47 -5.82 -15.69 11.12
CA CYS A 47 -4.78 -15.75 10.11
C CYS A 47 -4.64 -14.42 9.34
N LEU A 48 -3.46 -14.19 8.79
CA LEU A 48 -3.17 -13.01 7.96
C LEU A 48 -4.11 -12.91 6.75
N GLU A 49 -4.49 -14.04 6.16
CA GLU A 49 -5.37 -14.07 5.00
C GLU A 49 -6.73 -13.43 5.29
N ASN A 50 -7.33 -13.74 6.44
CA ASN A 50 -8.59 -13.12 6.88
C ASN A 50 -8.46 -11.60 7.04
N LEU A 51 -7.35 -11.14 7.57
CA LEU A 51 -7.06 -9.71 7.75
C LEU A 51 -6.98 -8.98 6.41
N ILE A 52 -6.15 -9.45 5.48
CA ILE A 52 -5.85 -8.71 4.23
C ILE A 52 -6.90 -8.89 3.13
N HIS A 53 -7.83 -9.84 3.27
CA HIS A 53 -8.98 -9.97 2.39
C HIS A 53 -10.14 -9.05 2.76
N HIS A 54 -10.15 -8.50 3.97
CA HIS A 54 -11.13 -7.51 4.39
C HIS A 54 -10.59 -6.08 4.16
N ASN A 55 -11.34 -5.21 3.48
CA ASN A 55 -10.88 -3.86 3.12
C ASN A 55 -10.39 -3.05 4.34
N SER A 56 -11.15 -3.08 5.43
CA SER A 56 -10.76 -2.36 6.66
C SER A 56 -9.57 -3.02 7.36
N GLY A 57 -9.45 -4.34 7.29
CA GLY A 57 -8.32 -5.10 7.83
C GLY A 57 -7.04 -4.78 7.06
N LEU A 58 -7.11 -4.83 5.74
CA LEU A 58 -6.01 -4.44 4.85
C LEU A 58 -5.55 -3.00 5.11
N ALA A 59 -6.51 -2.05 5.22
CA ALA A 59 -6.18 -0.65 5.49
C ALA A 59 -5.48 -0.45 6.85
N ALA A 60 -5.95 -1.15 7.89
CA ALA A 60 -5.33 -1.10 9.22
C ALA A 60 -3.91 -1.71 9.21
N PHE A 61 -3.73 -2.83 8.50
CA PHE A 61 -2.43 -3.47 8.37
C PHE A 61 -1.45 -2.63 7.54
N GLN A 62 -1.91 -2.00 6.46
CA GLN A 62 -1.10 -1.05 5.68
C GLN A 62 -0.66 0.16 6.53
N ALA A 63 -1.56 0.73 7.34
CA ALA A 63 -1.22 1.84 8.23
C ALA A 63 -0.18 1.43 9.28
N PHE A 64 -0.29 0.21 9.83
CA PHE A 64 0.72 -0.35 10.72
C PHE A 64 2.07 -0.51 10.02
N LEU A 65 2.12 -1.19 8.86
CA LEU A 65 3.36 -1.40 8.11
C LEU A 65 4.03 -0.09 7.72
N LYS A 66 3.24 0.93 7.38
CA LYS A 66 3.74 2.27 7.11
C LYS A 66 4.40 2.90 8.34
N SER A 67 3.86 2.70 9.53
CA SER A 67 4.48 3.17 10.77
C SER A 67 5.80 2.45 11.11
N GLU A 68 5.96 1.21 10.58
CA GLU A 68 7.16 0.39 10.73
C GLU A 68 8.14 0.52 9.55
N TYR A 69 7.87 1.40 8.59
CA TYR A 69 8.67 1.58 7.36
C TYR A 69 8.88 0.29 6.56
N SER A 70 7.85 -0.55 6.49
CA SER A 70 7.88 -1.87 5.83
C SER A 70 6.65 -2.09 4.93
N GLU A 71 6.08 -1.02 4.38
CA GLU A 71 4.88 -1.05 3.54
C GLU A 71 5.09 -1.70 2.17
N GLU A 72 6.32 -1.82 1.69
CA GLU A 72 6.66 -2.40 0.40
C GLU A 72 6.14 -3.83 0.23
N ASN A 73 6.15 -4.62 1.30
CA ASN A 73 5.71 -6.02 1.27
C ASN A 73 4.22 -6.16 0.95
N ILE A 74 3.36 -5.41 1.64
CA ILE A 74 1.92 -5.45 1.38
C ILE A 74 1.55 -4.78 0.06
N GLU A 75 2.24 -3.72 -0.34
CA GLU A 75 2.02 -3.05 -1.62
C GLU A 75 2.39 -3.96 -2.79
N PHE A 76 3.50 -4.68 -2.70
CA PHE A 76 3.87 -5.72 -3.67
C PHE A 76 2.81 -6.81 -3.75
N TRP A 77 2.37 -7.34 -2.61
CA TRP A 77 1.35 -8.39 -2.55
C TRP A 77 0.03 -7.95 -3.21
N VAL A 78 -0.43 -6.73 -2.93
CA VAL A 78 -1.62 -6.12 -3.54
C VAL A 78 -1.42 -5.93 -5.04
N SER A 79 -0.25 -5.44 -5.47
CA SER A 79 0.08 -5.25 -6.89
C SER A 79 0.05 -6.56 -7.67
N CYS A 80 0.55 -7.67 -7.08
CA CYS A 80 0.45 -9.01 -7.67
C CYS A 80 -1.01 -9.48 -7.79
N LYS A 81 -1.84 -9.20 -6.77
CA LYS A 81 -3.26 -9.53 -6.80
C LYS A 81 -4.00 -8.79 -7.92
N GLU A 82 -3.71 -7.50 -8.11
CA GLU A 82 -4.26 -6.71 -9.20
C GLU A 82 -3.71 -7.14 -10.59
N TYR A 83 -2.44 -7.53 -10.64
CA TYR A 83 -1.83 -8.08 -11.85
C TYR A 83 -2.58 -9.32 -12.35
N LYS A 84 -2.93 -10.25 -11.48
CA LYS A 84 -3.71 -11.46 -11.80
C LYS A 84 -5.10 -11.19 -12.39
N LYS A 85 -5.67 -10.03 -12.14
CA LYS A 85 -6.97 -9.61 -12.71
C LYS A 85 -6.85 -9.06 -14.13
N THR A 86 -5.66 -9.05 -14.71
CA THR A 86 -5.43 -8.51 -16.08
C THR A 86 -6.11 -9.39 -17.11
N LYS A 87 -7.10 -8.82 -17.80
CA LYS A 87 -7.91 -9.54 -18.81
C LYS A 87 -7.26 -9.57 -20.19
N SER A 88 -6.51 -8.53 -20.54
CA SER A 88 -5.90 -8.40 -21.86
C SER A 88 -4.44 -8.86 -21.84
N PRO A 89 -4.04 -9.82 -22.70
CA PRO A 89 -2.66 -10.24 -22.83
C PRO A 89 -1.67 -9.10 -23.18
N ALA A 90 -2.13 -8.12 -23.95
CA ALA A 90 -1.34 -6.95 -24.30
C ALA A 90 -0.92 -6.10 -23.08
N ASN A 91 -1.70 -6.15 -22.01
CA ASN A 91 -1.45 -5.41 -20.78
C ASN A 91 -0.55 -6.16 -19.79
N LEU A 92 -0.28 -7.45 -20.00
CA LEU A 92 0.55 -8.24 -19.08
C LEU A 92 1.99 -7.73 -19.04
N SER A 93 2.62 -7.54 -20.20
CA SER A 93 4.01 -7.11 -20.28
C SER A 93 4.26 -5.74 -19.64
N PRO A 94 3.52 -4.68 -19.95
CA PRO A 94 3.74 -3.38 -19.32
C PRO A 94 3.48 -3.40 -17.81
N LYS A 95 2.46 -4.14 -17.35
CA LYS A 95 2.17 -4.28 -15.91
C LYS A 95 3.24 -5.08 -15.18
N ALA A 96 3.71 -6.19 -15.77
CA ALA A 96 4.77 -7.00 -15.18
C ALA A 96 6.06 -6.18 -15.04
N ARG A 97 6.43 -5.42 -16.06
CA ARG A 97 7.60 -4.55 -16.03
C ARG A 97 7.50 -3.45 -14.98
N LYS A 98 6.30 -2.87 -14.81
CA LYS A 98 6.06 -1.88 -13.76
C LYS A 98 6.30 -2.46 -12.37
N ILE A 99 5.69 -3.61 -12.06
CA ILE A 99 5.87 -4.29 -10.75
C ILE A 99 7.34 -4.66 -10.54
N TYR A 100 7.99 -5.20 -11.55
CA TYR A 100 9.39 -5.57 -11.48
C TYR A 100 10.29 -4.37 -11.14
N ASN A 101 10.12 -3.26 -11.85
CA ASN A 101 10.94 -2.06 -11.64
C ASN A 101 10.69 -1.40 -10.27
N GLU A 102 9.47 -1.53 -9.75
CA GLU A 102 9.09 -0.89 -8.49
C GLU A 102 9.51 -1.72 -7.27
N PHE A 103 9.50 -3.07 -7.37
CA PHE A 103 9.63 -3.95 -6.20
C PHE A 103 10.74 -5.00 -6.29
N ILE A 104 11.27 -5.36 -7.46
CA ILE A 104 12.14 -6.54 -7.64
C ILE A 104 13.50 -6.19 -8.23
N SER A 105 13.57 -5.21 -9.13
CA SER A 105 14.84 -4.83 -9.74
C SER A 105 15.84 -4.39 -8.68
N VAL A 106 17.12 -4.63 -8.92
CA VAL A 106 18.19 -4.13 -8.05
C VAL A 106 18.06 -2.62 -7.89
N GLN A 107 18.07 -2.14 -6.66
CA GLN A 107 17.86 -0.73 -6.29
C GLN A 107 16.44 -0.21 -6.63
N ALA A 108 15.44 -1.07 -6.66
CA ALA A 108 14.05 -0.63 -6.73
C ALA A 108 13.71 0.29 -5.55
N THR A 109 12.88 1.29 -5.78
CA THR A 109 12.52 2.28 -4.73
C THR A 109 11.78 1.66 -3.55
N ARG A 110 11.16 0.49 -3.75
CA ARG A 110 10.40 -0.29 -2.77
C ARG A 110 10.77 -1.76 -2.85
N GLU A 111 12.07 -2.03 -2.84
CA GLU A 111 12.59 -3.37 -3.03
C GLU A 111 12.11 -4.31 -1.92
N VAL A 112 11.47 -5.43 -2.33
CA VAL A 112 11.05 -6.50 -1.42
C VAL A 112 12.17 -7.52 -1.23
N ASN A 113 12.28 -8.09 -0.04
CA ASN A 113 13.31 -9.07 0.29
C ASN A 113 12.95 -10.46 -0.23
N LEU A 114 13.60 -10.87 -1.32
CA LEU A 114 13.46 -12.19 -1.93
C LEU A 114 14.78 -12.97 -1.84
N ASP A 115 14.70 -14.29 -1.67
CA ASP A 115 15.86 -15.15 -1.85
C ASP A 115 16.31 -15.16 -3.32
N SER A 116 17.61 -15.42 -3.56
CA SER A 116 18.22 -15.35 -4.89
C SER A 116 17.49 -16.22 -5.93
N CYS A 117 17.09 -17.42 -5.55
CA CYS A 117 16.39 -18.34 -6.45
C CYS A 117 15.02 -17.77 -6.87
N THR A 118 14.24 -17.27 -5.94
CA THR A 118 12.93 -16.65 -6.23
C THR A 118 13.11 -15.38 -7.05
N TRP A 119 14.13 -14.59 -6.77
CA TRP A 119 14.46 -13.38 -7.53
C TRP A 119 14.81 -13.72 -8.99
N GLU A 120 15.69 -14.70 -9.23
CA GLU A 120 16.10 -15.14 -10.58
C GLU A 120 14.91 -15.67 -11.38
N VAL A 121 14.10 -16.56 -10.80
CA VAL A 121 12.91 -17.13 -11.45
C VAL A 121 11.92 -16.02 -11.82
N THR A 122 11.66 -15.08 -10.90
CA THR A 122 10.74 -13.98 -11.14
C THR A 122 11.28 -13.05 -12.25
N SER A 123 12.57 -12.73 -12.22
CA SER A 123 13.23 -11.91 -13.23
C SER A 123 13.15 -12.54 -14.62
N HIS A 124 13.30 -13.86 -14.71
CA HIS A 124 13.13 -14.60 -15.95
C HIS A 124 11.67 -14.58 -16.44
N ASN A 125 10.71 -14.79 -15.55
CA ASN A 125 9.28 -14.79 -15.88
C ASN A 125 8.78 -13.45 -16.44
N VAL A 126 9.37 -12.33 -16.02
CA VAL A 126 9.02 -10.99 -16.50
C VAL A 126 9.38 -10.78 -17.97
N LEU A 127 10.30 -11.57 -18.55
CA LEU A 127 10.65 -11.50 -19.96
C LEU A 127 9.53 -12.04 -20.87
N LYS A 128 8.77 -13.06 -20.39
CA LYS A 128 7.57 -13.60 -21.06
C LYS A 128 6.45 -13.77 -20.03
N PRO A 129 5.82 -12.68 -19.64
CA PRO A 129 4.94 -12.67 -18.47
C PRO A 129 3.61 -13.40 -18.74
N THR A 130 3.24 -14.24 -17.79
CA THR A 130 1.95 -14.88 -17.68
C THR A 130 1.23 -14.35 -16.43
N LEU A 131 -0.03 -14.72 -16.19
CA LEU A 131 -0.76 -14.34 -14.97
C LEU A 131 -0.09 -14.88 -13.69
N SER A 132 0.72 -15.95 -13.79
CA SER A 132 1.46 -16.55 -12.66
C SER A 132 2.89 -16.01 -12.50
N CYS A 133 3.26 -14.96 -13.23
CA CYS A 133 4.61 -14.39 -13.27
C CYS A 133 5.21 -14.16 -11.87
N PHE A 134 4.41 -13.70 -10.91
CA PHE A 134 4.84 -13.31 -9.58
C PHE A 134 4.40 -14.27 -8.47
N ASP A 135 3.82 -15.43 -8.77
CA ASP A 135 3.18 -16.30 -7.78
C ASP A 135 4.13 -16.75 -6.67
N GLU A 136 5.33 -17.19 -7.03
CA GLU A 136 6.34 -17.61 -6.06
C GLU A 136 6.81 -16.44 -5.18
N ALA A 137 7.13 -15.31 -5.80
CA ALA A 137 7.53 -14.11 -5.07
C ALA A 137 6.41 -13.61 -4.13
N GLN A 138 5.16 -13.58 -4.61
CA GLN A 138 4.00 -13.19 -3.81
C GLN A 138 3.82 -14.09 -2.59
N LYS A 139 4.00 -15.41 -2.76
CA LYS A 139 3.92 -16.40 -1.69
C LYS A 139 5.03 -16.21 -0.66
N LYS A 140 6.26 -15.96 -1.09
CA LYS A 140 7.40 -15.70 -0.19
C LYS A 140 7.16 -14.46 0.67
N ILE A 141 6.71 -13.38 0.06
CA ILE A 141 6.40 -12.13 0.78
C ILE A 141 5.20 -12.31 1.72
N PHE A 142 4.18 -13.07 1.34
CA PHE A 142 3.09 -13.41 2.24
C PHE A 142 3.59 -14.14 3.49
N ILE A 143 4.42 -15.16 3.33
CA ILE A 143 5.00 -15.94 4.44
C ILE A 143 5.87 -15.02 5.34
N LEU A 144 6.65 -14.11 4.76
CA LEU A 144 7.45 -13.14 5.50
C LEU A 144 6.55 -12.26 6.37
N MET A 145 5.51 -11.66 5.79
CA MET A 145 4.55 -10.84 6.55
C MET A 145 3.82 -11.62 7.64
N GLU A 146 3.45 -12.88 7.36
CA GLU A 146 2.75 -13.74 8.33
C GLU A 146 3.62 -14.06 9.54
N LYS A 147 4.88 -14.39 9.31
CA LYS A 147 5.82 -14.77 10.40
C LYS A 147 6.22 -13.59 11.27
N ASP A 148 6.43 -12.42 10.67
CA ASP A 148 7.01 -11.26 11.34
C ASP A 148 5.97 -10.16 11.58
N SER A 149 5.59 -9.42 10.56
CA SER A 149 4.79 -8.21 10.68
C SER A 149 3.39 -8.45 11.27
N TYR A 150 2.74 -9.55 10.88
CA TYR A 150 1.38 -9.87 11.34
C TYR A 150 1.33 -10.12 12.85
N ARG A 151 2.31 -10.80 13.41
CA ARG A 151 2.40 -11.05 14.86
C ARG A 151 2.59 -9.75 15.65
N CYS A 152 3.37 -8.82 15.12
CA CYS A 152 3.55 -7.51 15.70
C CYS A 152 2.29 -6.65 15.58
N PHE A 153 1.60 -6.71 14.43
CA PHE A 153 0.32 -6.03 14.22
C PHE A 153 -0.74 -6.41 15.27
N LEU A 154 -0.91 -7.69 15.55
CA LEU A 154 -1.89 -8.16 16.55
C LEU A 154 -1.63 -7.66 17.98
N LYS A 155 -0.40 -7.24 18.28
CA LYS A 155 0.00 -6.65 19.58
C LYS A 155 -0.01 -5.11 19.53
N SER A 156 -0.18 -4.51 18.36
CA SER A 156 -0.11 -3.08 18.16
C SER A 156 -1.43 -2.39 18.51
N ARG A 157 -1.34 -1.06 18.74
CA ARG A 157 -2.54 -0.22 18.90
C ARG A 157 -3.44 -0.23 17.67
N PHE A 158 -2.88 -0.42 16.48
CA PHE A 158 -3.65 -0.52 15.24
C PHE A 158 -4.69 -1.64 15.27
N TYR A 159 -4.39 -2.76 15.91
CA TYR A 159 -5.32 -3.87 16.08
C TYR A 159 -6.13 -3.76 17.39
N LEU A 160 -5.47 -3.49 18.51
CA LEU A 160 -6.10 -3.51 19.83
C LEU A 160 -7.22 -2.47 19.97
N ASP A 161 -7.09 -1.28 19.38
CA ASP A 161 -8.12 -0.25 19.39
C ASP A 161 -9.34 -0.64 18.54
N LEU A 162 -9.19 -1.55 17.58
CA LEU A 162 -10.30 -2.10 16.78
C LEU A 162 -11.04 -3.22 17.53
N VAL A 163 -10.34 -3.99 18.35
CA VAL A 163 -10.93 -5.06 19.19
C VAL A 163 -11.62 -4.50 20.42
N SER A 164 -11.03 -3.48 21.04
CA SER A 164 -11.62 -2.82 22.21
C SER A 164 -12.49 -1.65 21.73
N PRO A 165 -13.81 -1.67 21.91
CA PRO A 165 -14.61 -0.49 21.61
C PRO A 165 -14.11 0.66 22.46
N PRO A 166 -14.00 1.91 21.90
CA PRO A 166 -13.60 3.05 22.68
C PRO A 166 -14.56 3.19 23.86
N ALA A 167 -14.01 3.17 25.09
CA ALA A 167 -14.76 3.55 26.26
C ALA A 167 -15.35 4.93 25.95
N THR A 168 -16.67 5.05 25.98
CA THR A 168 -17.38 6.32 25.92
C THR A 168 -16.97 7.12 27.15
N THR A 169 -15.87 7.87 27.04
CA THR A 169 -15.46 8.86 28.03
C THR A 169 -16.42 10.05 27.91
N CYS A 170 -17.51 9.98 28.65
CA CYS A 170 -18.18 11.16 29.14
C CYS A 170 -17.17 11.95 29.98
N GLY A 171 -16.83 13.12 29.52
CA GLY A 171 -15.97 14.16 30.00
C GLY A 171 -15.20 13.98 31.31
N THR A 172 -13.90 14.14 31.21
CA THR A 172 -13.14 15.08 32.07
C THR A 172 -11.71 15.17 31.53
N GLN A 173 -11.33 16.39 31.15
CA GLN A 173 -9.96 16.73 30.75
C GLN A 173 -9.02 16.51 31.92
N ASN A 174 -7.95 15.75 31.70
CA ASN A 174 -6.71 15.97 32.45
C ASN A 174 -5.50 15.54 31.55
N HIS A 175 -4.75 16.54 31.14
CA HIS A 175 -3.47 16.44 30.50
C HIS A 175 -2.48 15.71 31.40
N LYS A 176 -2.05 14.51 31.03
CA LYS A 176 -0.72 14.00 31.39
C LYS A 176 -0.10 13.33 30.18
N ARG A 177 0.93 13.99 29.70
CA ARG A 177 1.86 13.60 28.66
C ARG A 177 2.55 12.31 29.09
N ALA A 178 2.22 11.17 28.47
CA ALA A 178 2.95 9.93 28.64
C ALA A 178 3.74 9.67 27.36
N THR A 179 5.04 9.81 27.45
CA THR A 179 6.00 9.34 26.47
C THR A 179 5.96 7.81 26.46
N SER A 180 5.51 7.22 25.37
CA SER A 180 5.64 5.77 25.12
C SER A 180 7.02 5.45 24.62
N PRO A 181 7.70 4.43 25.16
CA PRO A 181 8.89 3.89 24.53
C PRO A 181 8.46 3.01 23.35
N ALA A 182 8.93 3.36 22.16
CA ALA A 182 8.88 2.51 21.00
C ALA A 182 9.77 1.28 21.28
N LEU A 183 9.16 0.13 21.52
CA LEU A 183 9.85 -1.16 21.52
C LEU A 183 10.03 -1.56 20.05
N ALA A 184 11.21 -1.28 19.54
CA ALA A 184 11.67 -1.77 18.25
C ALA A 184 11.69 -3.30 18.26
N CYS A 185 10.79 -3.93 17.52
CA CYS A 185 10.85 -5.34 17.18
C CYS A 185 11.83 -5.57 16.01
N PHE A 186 13.02 -5.00 16.12
CA PHE A 186 14.09 -5.31 15.18
C PHE A 186 14.90 -6.48 15.75
N SER A 187 14.71 -7.68 15.21
CA SER A 187 15.74 -8.73 15.28
C SER A 187 16.63 -8.53 14.06
N PRO A 188 17.93 -8.23 14.24
CA PRO A 188 18.86 -8.23 13.12
C PRO A 188 19.08 -9.66 12.68
N LEU A 189 18.69 -9.99 11.45
CA LEU A 189 19.17 -11.18 10.75
C LEU A 189 20.66 -10.98 10.49
N VAL A 190 21.46 -11.51 11.41
CA VAL A 190 22.89 -11.66 11.20
C VAL A 190 23.08 -12.65 10.05
N SER A 191 23.56 -12.13 8.95
CA SER A 191 24.14 -12.90 7.84
C SER A 191 25.28 -13.74 8.38
N GLN A 192 25.09 -15.04 8.48
CA GLN A 192 26.18 -15.99 8.58
C GLN A 192 26.40 -16.62 7.22
N TYR A 193 27.33 -16.04 6.48
CA TYR A 193 28.08 -16.73 5.44
C TYR A 193 29.58 -16.52 5.76
N ALA A 194 30.17 -17.55 6.32
CA ALA A 194 31.57 -17.87 6.20
C ALA A 194 31.68 -19.15 5.36
#